data_b700e629438c2486f1feffcc25e994ca
#
_entry.id   b700e629438c2486f1feffcc25e994ca
#
_cell.length_a   1.000
_cell.length_b   1.000
_cell.length_c   1.000
_cell.angle_alpha   90.00
_cell.angle_beta   90.00
_cell.angle_gamma   90.00
#
_symmetry.space_group_name_H-M   'P 1'
#
loop_
_entity.id
_entity.type
_entity.pdbx_description
1 polymer ?
#
loop_
_entity_poly.entity_id
_entity_poly.type
_entity_poly.pdbx_seq_one_letter_code
_entity_poly.pdbx_strand_id
1 'polypeptide(L)'
;MSEIDQKNPIVLVVEDNEDTRYVMRLALEARGYRVCEAENGEQAIDIACREQPNAILMDISMPVLNGLTATARIREHNELRTIPIVAVTAHHEVEMRDGAQASGFTAFVTKPIDFDWLDDLLKGLIA
;
A
#
# COMPACT_ATOMS: atom_id res chain seq x y z
N MET A 1 14.73 -9.65 20.15
CA MET A 1 13.92 -8.64 19.49
C MET A 1 13.17 -7.81 20.49
N SER A 2 13.12 -6.52 20.31
CA SER A 2 12.43 -5.66 21.24
C SER A 2 10.91 -5.69 21.01
N GLU A 3 10.16 -5.44 22.07
CA GLU A 3 8.71 -5.34 21.98
C GLU A 3 8.28 -4.17 21.09
N ILE A 4 9.12 -3.15 21.01
CA ILE A 4 8.86 -1.97 20.18
C ILE A 4 8.73 -2.37 18.71
N ASP A 5 9.62 -3.22 18.22
CA ASP A 5 9.58 -3.68 16.84
C ASP A 5 8.31 -4.46 16.52
N GLN A 6 7.82 -5.26 17.47
CA GLN A 6 6.61 -6.02 17.28
C GLN A 6 5.36 -5.15 17.26
N LYS A 7 5.42 -3.99 17.90
CA LYS A 7 4.29 -3.06 17.95
C LYS A 7 4.24 -2.12 16.76
N ASN A 8 5.35 -1.98 16.05
CA ASN A 8 5.38 -1.09 14.91
C ASN A 8 4.52 -1.67 13.78
N PRO A 9 3.65 -0.86 13.19
CA PRO A 9 2.81 -1.36 12.11
C PRO A 9 3.62 -1.68 10.88
N ILE A 10 3.15 -2.67 10.13
CA ILE A 10 3.77 -3.10 8.88
C ILE A 10 3.01 -2.49 7.73
N VAL A 11 3.73 -1.85 6.81
CA VAL A 11 3.16 -1.31 5.58
C VAL A 11 3.77 -2.07 4.40
N LEU A 12 2.92 -2.61 3.55
CA LEU A 12 3.35 -3.21 2.29
C LEU A 12 3.37 -2.13 1.22
N VAL A 13 4.53 -1.94 0.59
CA VAL A 13 4.69 -0.99 -0.51
C VAL A 13 4.74 -1.76 -1.81
N VAL A 14 3.79 -1.49 -2.70
CA VAL A 14 3.71 -2.15 -4.01
C VAL A 14 4.02 -1.12 -5.09
N GLU A 15 5.18 -1.23 -5.70
CA GLU A 15 5.68 -0.27 -6.68
C GLU A 15 6.68 -0.98 -7.58
N ASP A 16 6.50 -0.85 -8.90
CA ASP A 16 7.37 -1.54 -9.84
C ASP A 16 8.72 -0.85 -10.04
N ASN A 17 8.80 0.46 -9.83
CA ASN A 17 10.06 1.19 -9.95
C ASN A 17 10.89 1.00 -8.69
N GLU A 18 12.07 0.42 -8.86
CA GLU A 18 12.93 0.08 -7.73
C GLU A 18 13.37 1.31 -6.93
N ASP A 19 13.73 2.39 -7.62
CA ASP A 19 14.18 3.60 -6.94
C ASP A 19 13.04 4.27 -6.16
N THR A 20 11.86 4.32 -6.75
CA THR A 20 10.69 4.88 -6.08
C THR A 20 10.31 4.05 -4.87
N ARG A 21 10.34 2.72 -5.02
CA ARG A 21 10.03 1.81 -3.91
C ARG A 21 11.03 1.98 -2.77
N TYR A 22 12.30 2.14 -3.09
CA TYR A 22 13.34 2.36 -2.10
C TYR A 22 13.11 3.65 -1.30
N VAL A 23 12.79 4.76 -2.01
CA VAL A 23 12.50 6.04 -1.36
C VAL A 23 11.28 5.91 -0.43
N MET A 24 10.23 5.24 -0.90
CA MET A 24 9.03 5.04 -0.09
C MET A 24 9.35 4.25 1.17
N ARG A 25 10.15 3.20 1.04
CA ARG A 25 10.56 2.40 2.20
C ARG A 25 11.32 3.23 3.21
N LEU A 26 12.31 3.99 2.76
CA LEU A 26 13.11 4.82 3.67
C LEU A 26 12.26 5.86 4.38
N ALA A 27 11.36 6.50 3.64
CA ALA A 27 10.50 7.54 4.22
C ALA A 27 9.55 6.97 5.28
N LEU A 28 9.03 5.78 5.05
CA LEU A 28 8.13 5.14 6.01
C LEU A 28 8.90 4.60 7.22
N GLU A 29 10.06 4.00 6.99
CA GLU A 29 10.89 3.50 8.09
C GLU A 29 11.32 4.63 9.01
N ALA A 30 11.62 5.80 8.44
CA ALA A 30 12.00 6.97 9.23
C ALA A 30 10.84 7.45 10.12
N ARG A 31 9.62 7.08 9.80
CA ARG A 31 8.42 7.45 10.56
C ARG A 31 7.91 6.33 11.47
N GLY A 32 8.70 5.28 11.63
CA GLY A 32 8.40 4.23 12.59
C GLY A 32 7.67 3.01 12.05
N TYR A 33 7.49 2.90 10.74
CA TYR A 33 6.84 1.74 10.15
C TYR A 33 7.86 0.65 9.81
N ARG A 34 7.41 -0.60 9.91
CA ARG A 34 8.14 -1.71 9.29
C ARG A 34 7.59 -1.84 7.87
N VAL A 35 8.46 -2.11 6.91
CA VAL A 35 8.06 -2.10 5.51
C VAL A 35 8.39 -3.43 4.86
N CYS A 36 7.42 -4.00 4.14
CA CYS A 36 7.68 -5.07 3.20
C CYS A 36 7.37 -4.55 1.79
N GLU A 37 7.94 -5.18 0.79
CA GLU A 37 7.92 -4.65 -0.57
C GLU A 37 7.45 -5.70 -1.57
N ALA A 38 6.75 -5.23 -2.60
CA ALA A 38 6.36 -6.02 -3.74
C ALA A 38 6.60 -5.21 -5.01
N GLU A 39 7.03 -5.88 -6.09
CA GLU A 39 7.33 -5.24 -7.36
C GLU A 39 6.15 -5.21 -8.31
N ASN A 40 5.15 -6.02 -8.06
CA ASN A 40 3.98 -6.12 -8.93
C ASN A 40 2.80 -6.65 -8.13
N GLY A 41 1.64 -6.70 -8.79
CA GLY A 41 0.40 -7.09 -8.14
C GLY A 41 0.37 -8.54 -7.67
N GLU A 42 1.01 -9.45 -8.41
CA GLU A 42 1.04 -10.85 -8.00
C GLU A 42 1.85 -11.05 -6.72
N GLN A 43 3.02 -10.41 -6.65
CA GLN A 43 3.81 -10.43 -5.43
C GLN A 43 3.07 -9.80 -4.26
N ALA A 44 2.32 -8.73 -4.54
CA ALA A 44 1.56 -8.05 -3.51
C ALA A 44 0.55 -8.99 -2.85
N ILE A 45 -0.14 -9.80 -3.65
CA ILE A 45 -1.11 -10.75 -3.11
C ILE A 45 -0.41 -11.77 -2.21
N ASP A 46 0.68 -12.36 -2.68
CA ASP A 46 1.43 -13.36 -1.91
C ASP A 46 1.96 -12.79 -0.61
N ILE A 47 2.56 -11.59 -0.67
CA ILE A 47 3.17 -10.98 0.50
C ILE A 47 2.09 -10.53 1.48
N ALA A 48 0.97 -9.99 1.00
CA ALA A 48 -0.13 -9.59 1.88
C ALA A 48 -0.68 -10.78 2.64
N CYS A 49 -0.82 -11.92 1.98
CA CYS A 49 -1.31 -13.14 2.63
C CYS A 49 -0.33 -13.64 3.67
N ARG A 50 0.97 -13.58 3.38
CA ARG A 50 2.00 -14.11 4.26
C ARG A 50 2.30 -13.19 5.44
N GLU A 51 2.45 -11.88 5.18
CA GLU A 51 2.89 -10.92 6.19
C GLU A 51 1.74 -10.27 6.94
N GLN A 52 0.55 -10.27 6.37
CA GLN A 52 -0.64 -9.63 6.93
C GLN A 52 -0.34 -8.21 7.44
N PRO A 53 0.04 -7.30 6.51
CA PRO A 53 0.42 -5.94 6.90
C PRO A 53 -0.78 -5.17 7.47
N ASN A 54 -0.47 -4.08 8.16
CA ASN A 54 -1.50 -3.21 8.74
C ASN A 54 -2.09 -2.25 7.71
N ALA A 55 -1.34 -2.01 6.63
CA ALA A 55 -1.82 -1.19 5.52
C ALA A 55 -1.01 -1.53 4.27
N ILE A 56 -1.57 -1.23 3.10
CA ILE A 56 -0.91 -1.43 1.81
C ILE A 56 -0.93 -0.13 1.04
N LEU A 57 0.23 0.26 0.50
CA LEU A 57 0.34 1.34 -0.49
C LEU A 57 0.45 0.67 -1.85
N MET A 58 -0.56 0.86 -2.70
CA MET A 58 -0.67 0.16 -3.97
C MET A 58 -0.61 1.13 -5.13
N ASP A 59 0.45 1.04 -5.95
CA ASP A 59 0.52 1.78 -7.20
C ASP A 59 -0.55 1.22 -8.14
N ILE A 60 -1.35 2.10 -8.72
CA ILE A 60 -2.42 1.68 -9.64
C ILE A 60 -1.83 1.25 -10.98
N SER A 61 -0.84 1.97 -11.48
CA SER A 61 -0.28 1.74 -12.81
C SER A 61 0.96 0.87 -12.74
N MET A 62 0.78 -0.45 -12.84
CA MET A 62 1.89 -1.39 -12.84
C MET A 62 1.73 -2.40 -13.98
N PRO A 63 2.85 -2.87 -14.55
CA PRO A 63 2.81 -3.97 -15.50
C PRO A 63 2.47 -5.28 -14.79
N VAL A 64 2.21 -6.32 -15.55
CA VAL A 64 1.89 -7.69 -15.10
C VAL A 64 0.49 -7.76 -14.51
N LEU A 65 0.29 -7.20 -13.32
CA LEU A 65 -1.03 -7.16 -12.69
C LEU A 65 -1.19 -5.79 -12.06
N ASN A 66 -2.11 -4.97 -12.59
CA ASN A 66 -2.28 -3.61 -12.11
C ASN A 66 -2.89 -3.56 -10.71
N GLY A 67 -2.80 -2.40 -10.08
CA GLY A 67 -3.23 -2.22 -8.70
C GLY A 67 -4.72 -2.43 -8.47
N LEU A 68 -5.54 -2.13 -9.46
CA LEU A 68 -6.99 -2.35 -9.34
C LEU A 68 -7.31 -3.83 -9.21
N THR A 69 -6.76 -4.64 -10.11
CA THR A 69 -6.98 -6.08 -10.09
C THR A 69 -6.35 -6.72 -8.85
N ALA A 70 -5.14 -6.29 -8.49
CA ALA A 70 -4.48 -6.82 -7.30
C ALA A 70 -5.30 -6.56 -6.04
N THR A 71 -5.84 -5.35 -5.91
CA THR A 71 -6.66 -4.99 -4.76
C THR A 71 -7.92 -5.83 -4.68
N ALA A 72 -8.59 -6.03 -5.81
CA ALA A 72 -9.79 -6.87 -5.84
C ALA A 72 -9.48 -8.29 -5.39
N ARG A 73 -8.35 -8.85 -5.83
CA ARG A 73 -7.94 -10.19 -5.43
C ARG A 73 -7.55 -10.29 -3.97
N ILE A 74 -6.89 -9.25 -3.43
CA ILE A 74 -6.55 -9.20 -2.02
C ILE A 74 -7.83 -9.23 -1.17
N ARG A 75 -8.85 -8.48 -1.59
CA ARG A 75 -10.12 -8.43 -0.86
C ARG A 75 -10.88 -9.76 -0.85
N GLU A 76 -10.54 -10.68 -1.74
CA GLU A 76 -11.16 -12.01 -1.75
C GLU A 76 -10.69 -12.88 -0.57
N HIS A 77 -9.55 -12.54 0.05
CA HIS A 77 -9.04 -13.27 1.21
C HIS A 77 -9.67 -12.74 2.48
N ASN A 78 -10.29 -13.61 3.26
CA ASN A 78 -11.04 -13.21 4.45
C ASN A 78 -10.22 -12.38 5.43
N GLU A 79 -8.98 -12.77 5.67
CA GLU A 79 -8.11 -12.08 6.64
C GLU A 79 -7.65 -10.71 6.15
N LEU A 80 -7.89 -10.40 4.85
CA LEU A 80 -7.45 -9.15 4.25
C LEU A 80 -8.61 -8.24 3.83
N ARG A 81 -9.83 -8.61 4.16
CA ARG A 81 -11.02 -7.90 3.68
C ARG A 81 -11.13 -6.48 4.20
N THR A 82 -10.60 -6.21 5.37
CA THR A 82 -10.73 -4.90 6.01
C THR A 82 -9.40 -4.14 6.10
N ILE A 83 -8.31 -4.71 5.58
CA ILE A 83 -7.03 -4.03 5.64
C ILE A 83 -7.08 -2.72 4.84
N PRO A 84 -6.54 -1.60 5.38
CA PRO A 84 -6.49 -0.37 4.61
C PRO A 84 -5.59 -0.53 3.39
N ILE A 85 -6.11 -0.20 2.20
CA ILE A 85 -5.33 -0.18 0.97
C ILE A 85 -5.42 1.21 0.40
N VAL A 86 -4.28 1.89 0.32
CA VAL A 86 -4.19 3.25 -0.19
C VAL A 86 -3.67 3.20 -1.62
N ALA A 87 -4.47 3.71 -2.54
CA ALA A 87 -4.05 3.79 -3.95
C ALA A 87 -3.07 4.94 -4.12
N VAL A 88 -1.95 4.66 -4.79
CA VAL A 88 -0.98 5.69 -5.16
C VAL A 88 -1.18 5.96 -6.65
N THR A 89 -1.57 7.18 -7.00
CA THR A 89 -1.98 7.51 -8.36
C THR A 89 -1.17 8.69 -8.91
N ALA A 90 -0.96 8.71 -10.22
CA ALA A 90 -0.48 9.90 -10.87
C ALA A 90 -1.64 10.89 -10.98
N HIS A 91 -1.31 12.18 -11.10
CA HIS A 91 -2.32 13.23 -11.13
C HIS A 91 -3.36 13.01 -12.23
N HIS A 92 -2.93 12.52 -13.37
CA HIS A 92 -3.82 12.30 -14.52
C HIS A 92 -4.72 11.07 -14.38
N GLU A 93 -4.52 10.27 -13.32
CA GLU A 93 -5.30 9.07 -13.07
C GLU A 93 -6.49 9.32 -12.14
N VAL A 94 -6.74 10.59 -11.80
CA VAL A 94 -7.84 10.95 -10.89
C VAL A 94 -9.19 10.44 -11.41
N GLU A 95 -9.36 10.40 -12.72
CA GLU A 95 -10.60 9.92 -13.34
C GLU A 95 -10.87 8.44 -13.08
N MET A 96 -9.86 7.68 -12.66
CA MET A 96 -10.01 6.26 -12.36
C MET A 96 -10.50 6.00 -10.93
N ARG A 97 -10.70 7.05 -10.14
CA ARG A 97 -11.06 6.89 -8.73
C ARG A 97 -12.34 6.09 -8.50
N ASP A 98 -13.33 6.29 -9.35
CA ASP A 98 -14.60 5.56 -9.20
C ASP A 98 -14.38 4.06 -9.38
N GLY A 99 -13.62 3.68 -10.40
CA GLY A 99 -13.26 2.28 -10.63
C GLY A 99 -12.38 1.74 -9.51
N ALA A 100 -11.47 2.58 -9.00
CA ALA A 100 -10.58 2.19 -7.92
C ALA A 100 -11.35 1.92 -6.63
N GLN A 101 -12.36 2.74 -6.32
CA GLN A 101 -13.21 2.51 -5.15
C GLN A 101 -13.97 1.19 -5.29
N ALA A 102 -14.46 0.88 -6.50
CA ALA A 102 -15.14 -0.38 -6.75
C ALA A 102 -14.23 -1.59 -6.56
N SER A 103 -12.91 -1.40 -6.73
CA SER A 103 -11.92 -2.46 -6.51
C SER A 103 -11.57 -2.65 -5.03
N GLY A 104 -12.01 -1.75 -4.15
CA GLY A 104 -11.83 -1.92 -2.72
C GLY A 104 -10.77 -1.06 -2.06
N PHE A 105 -10.33 0.03 -2.69
CA PHE A 105 -9.39 0.97 -2.08
C PHE A 105 -10.03 1.73 -0.93
N THR A 106 -9.25 1.97 0.12
CA THR A 106 -9.70 2.71 1.30
C THR A 106 -9.49 4.22 1.13
N ALA A 107 -8.39 4.60 0.47
CA ALA A 107 -8.03 6.01 0.30
C ALA A 107 -7.13 6.16 -0.92
N PHE A 108 -6.83 7.39 -1.28
CA PHE A 108 -6.02 7.73 -2.46
C PHE A 108 -4.96 8.76 -2.10
N VAL A 109 -3.76 8.58 -2.67
CA VAL A 109 -2.66 9.53 -2.54
C VAL A 109 -2.14 9.83 -3.93
N THR A 110 -1.93 11.09 -4.24
CA THR A 110 -1.44 11.53 -5.55
C THR A 110 0.07 11.71 -5.53
N LYS A 111 0.75 11.29 -6.59
CA LYS A 111 2.18 11.56 -6.76
C LYS A 111 2.41 13.02 -7.15
N PRO A 112 3.47 13.68 -6.66
CA PRO A 112 4.48 13.16 -5.73
C PRO A 112 3.91 13.07 -4.31
N ILE A 113 4.34 12.03 -3.58
CA ILE A 113 3.79 11.76 -2.25
C ILE A 113 4.36 12.74 -1.23
N ASP A 114 3.45 13.37 -0.46
CA ASP A 114 3.81 14.11 0.76
C ASP A 114 3.80 13.08 1.89
N PHE A 115 4.97 12.67 2.35
CA PHE A 115 5.07 11.59 3.32
C PHE A 115 4.57 11.98 4.71
N ASP A 116 4.61 13.25 5.07
CA ASP A 116 4.04 13.67 6.35
C ASP A 116 2.52 13.56 6.32
N TRP A 117 1.91 13.96 5.22
CA TRP A 117 0.47 13.82 5.04
C TRP A 117 0.07 12.34 5.00
N LEU A 118 0.88 11.51 4.31
CA LEU A 118 0.64 10.08 4.23
C LEU A 118 0.74 9.43 5.62
N ASP A 119 1.71 9.84 6.42
CA ASP A 119 1.87 9.32 7.78
C ASP A 119 0.63 9.61 8.61
N ASP A 120 0.11 10.83 8.55
CA ASP A 120 -1.12 11.19 9.26
C ASP A 120 -2.30 10.35 8.79
N LEU A 121 -2.43 10.15 7.49
CA LEU A 121 -3.48 9.31 6.93
C LEU A 121 -3.39 7.88 7.44
N LEU A 122 -2.19 7.29 7.39
CA LEU A 122 -1.98 5.92 7.83
C LEU A 122 -2.28 5.75 9.31
N LYS A 123 -1.89 6.70 10.14
CA LYS A 123 -2.18 6.65 11.57
C LYS A 123 -3.67 6.59 11.83
N GLY A 124 -4.45 7.37 11.08
CA GLY A 124 -5.89 7.33 11.20
C GLY A 124 -6.52 6.03 10.73
N LEU A 125 -5.97 5.43 9.66
CA LEU A 125 -6.51 4.20 9.10
C LEU A 125 -6.13 2.96 9.91
N ILE A 126 -4.94 2.95 10.49
CA ILE A 126 -4.42 1.80 11.24
C ILE A 126 -4.95 1.78 12.68
N ALA A 127 -5.24 2.94 13.22
CA ALA A 127 -5.64 3.08 14.63
C ALA A 127 -6.94 2.31 14.99
#